data_5adf1bfc34555d6452a6b5f43d7ec547
#
_entry.id   5adf1bfc34555d6452a6b5f43d7ec547
#
_cell.length_a   1.000
_cell.length_b   1.000
_cell.length_c   1.000
_cell.angle_alpha   90.00
_cell.angle_beta   90.00
_cell.angle_gamma   90.00
#
_symmetry.space_group_name_H-M   'P 1'
#
loop_
_entity.id
_entity.type
_entity.pdbx_description
1 polymer ?
#
loop_
_entity_poly.entity_id
_entity_poly.type
_entity_poly.pdbx_seq_one_letter_code
_entity_poly.pdbx_strand_id
1 'polypeptide(L)'
;MARYILLSTLTPEGQKTLKSKPERIKEVNKEIESFGVEVLEQYSVLGPYDFVNIVEAPDNEAVFKMSVELGSRGTIKILSMPSMTIDELIATLK
;
A
#
# COMPACT_ATOMS: atom_id res chain seq x y z
N MET A 1 -1.38 7.70 14.70
CA MET A 1 -1.32 7.10 13.35
C MET A 1 -0.43 5.89 13.36
N ALA A 2 -0.86 4.84 12.77
CA ALA A 2 -0.08 3.62 12.65
C ALA A 2 0.59 3.54 11.28
N ARG A 3 1.74 2.91 11.23
CA ARG A 3 2.50 2.75 9.99
C ARG A 3 2.37 1.32 9.48
N TYR A 4 2.24 1.19 8.17
CA TYR A 4 2.06 -0.11 7.52
C TYR A 4 3.00 -0.23 6.33
N ILE A 5 3.47 -1.45 6.09
CA ILE A 5 4.22 -1.77 4.88
C ILE A 5 3.28 -2.57 3.98
N LEU A 6 3.09 -2.08 2.76
CA LEU A 6 2.24 -2.72 1.76
C LEU A 6 3.12 -3.32 0.68
N LEU A 7 2.94 -4.61 0.43
CA LEU A 7 3.60 -5.31 -0.68
C LEU A 7 2.52 -5.65 -1.69
N SER A 8 2.64 -5.13 -2.89
CA SER A 8 1.58 -5.21 -3.90
C SER A 8 2.03 -5.99 -5.11
N THR A 9 1.10 -6.77 -5.66
CA THR A 9 1.32 -7.54 -6.88
C THR A 9 0.25 -7.15 -7.89
N LEU A 10 0.67 -6.77 -9.10
CA LEU A 10 -0.26 -6.45 -10.17
C LEU A 10 -0.77 -7.72 -10.83
N THR A 11 -2.06 -7.71 -11.19
CA THR A 11 -2.63 -8.72 -12.07
C THR A 11 -2.24 -8.39 -13.51
N PRO A 12 -2.48 -9.29 -14.50
CA PRO A 12 -2.25 -8.95 -15.90
C PRO A 12 -2.98 -7.68 -16.33
N GLU A 13 -4.20 -7.44 -15.83
CA GLU A 13 -4.96 -6.24 -16.12
C GLU A 13 -4.28 -5.00 -15.51
N GLY A 14 -3.76 -5.13 -14.30
CA GLY A 14 -3.00 -4.05 -13.65
C GLY A 14 -1.73 -3.71 -14.40
N GLN A 15 -1.03 -4.72 -14.94
CA GLN A 15 0.16 -4.54 -15.74
C GLN A 15 -0.15 -3.74 -17.02
N LYS A 16 -1.26 -4.08 -17.68
CA LYS A 16 -1.70 -3.38 -18.89
C LYS A 16 -2.02 -1.92 -18.59
N THR A 17 -2.71 -1.67 -17.50
CA THR A 17 -3.06 -0.31 -17.07
C THR A 17 -1.81 0.51 -16.79
N LEU A 18 -0.86 -0.08 -16.07
CA LEU A 18 0.41 0.60 -15.74
C LEU A 18 1.17 0.96 -17.01
N LYS A 19 1.24 0.04 -17.96
CA LYS A 19 1.95 0.26 -19.22
C LYS A 19 1.31 1.39 -20.03
N SER A 20 -0.02 1.43 -20.12
CA SER A 20 -0.73 2.40 -20.94
C SER A 20 -0.92 3.74 -20.24
N LYS A 21 -1.01 3.78 -18.91
CA LYS A 21 -1.28 4.99 -18.13
C LYS A 21 -0.52 4.94 -16.81
N PRO A 22 0.80 5.15 -16.83
CA PRO A 22 1.62 5.03 -15.61
C PRO A 22 1.25 6.03 -14.52
N GLU A 23 0.66 7.17 -14.86
CA GLU A 23 0.24 8.18 -13.89
C GLU A 23 -0.90 7.69 -12.99
N ARG A 24 -1.55 6.58 -13.35
CA ARG A 24 -2.62 5.98 -12.54
C ARG A 24 -2.16 5.67 -11.11
N ILE A 25 -0.88 5.37 -10.92
CA ILE A 25 -0.31 5.14 -9.58
C ILE A 25 -0.56 6.34 -8.68
N LYS A 26 -0.28 7.55 -9.17
CA LYS A 26 -0.47 8.77 -8.39
C LYS A 26 -1.94 9.08 -8.14
N GLU A 27 -2.81 8.75 -9.11
CA GLU A 27 -4.25 8.93 -8.94
C GLU A 27 -4.77 8.04 -7.82
N VAL A 28 -4.34 6.78 -7.77
CA VAL A 28 -4.73 5.84 -6.71
C VAL A 28 -4.23 6.32 -5.35
N ASN A 29 -3.01 6.86 -5.28
CA ASN A 29 -2.49 7.41 -4.03
C ASN A 29 -3.41 8.50 -3.47
N LYS A 30 -3.99 9.33 -4.33
CA LYS A 30 -4.95 10.35 -3.91
C LYS A 30 -6.28 9.75 -3.49
N GLU A 31 -6.74 8.73 -4.21
CA GLU A 31 -8.01 8.08 -3.89
C GLU A 31 -8.00 7.47 -2.48
N ILE A 32 -6.89 6.85 -2.08
CA ILE A 32 -6.82 6.20 -0.77
C ILE A 32 -6.72 7.19 0.39
N GLU A 33 -6.43 8.46 0.13
CA GLU A 33 -6.49 9.49 1.16
C GLU A 33 -7.90 9.61 1.76
N SER A 34 -8.94 9.29 0.98
CA SER A 34 -10.31 9.31 1.47
C SER A 34 -10.56 8.27 2.58
N PHE A 35 -9.73 7.25 2.68
CA PHE A 35 -9.76 6.27 3.78
C PHE A 35 -8.86 6.68 4.95
N GLY A 36 -8.19 7.81 4.84
CA GLY A 36 -7.23 8.25 5.85
C GLY A 36 -5.84 7.65 5.67
N VAL A 37 -5.58 7.01 4.52
CA VAL A 37 -4.29 6.37 4.24
C VAL A 37 -3.40 7.32 3.46
N GLU A 38 -2.22 7.61 4.02
CA GLU A 38 -1.24 8.49 3.40
C GLU A 38 0.00 7.70 2.99
N VAL A 39 0.39 7.81 1.72
CA VAL A 39 1.60 7.16 1.21
C VAL A 39 2.79 8.02 1.57
N LEU A 40 3.70 7.48 2.39
CA LEU A 40 4.92 8.18 2.80
C LEU A 40 6.06 7.90 1.82
N GLU A 41 6.22 6.64 1.43
CA GLU A 41 7.24 6.21 0.47
C GLU A 41 6.65 5.13 -0.43
N GLN A 42 7.09 5.12 -1.67
CA GLN A 42 6.57 4.19 -2.66
C GLN A 42 7.68 3.82 -3.64
N TYR A 43 7.91 2.53 -3.81
CA TYR A 43 8.97 2.01 -4.68
C TYR A 43 8.39 0.97 -5.63
N SER A 44 8.86 1.00 -6.88
CA SER A 44 8.65 -0.08 -7.83
C SER A 44 9.82 -1.05 -7.70
N VAL A 45 9.54 -2.34 -7.62
CA VAL A 45 10.58 -3.35 -7.39
C VAL A 45 10.43 -4.49 -8.39
N LEU A 46 11.49 -5.28 -8.52
CA LEU A 46 11.48 -6.52 -9.29
C LEU A 46 11.50 -7.69 -8.32
N GLY A 47 10.88 -8.80 -8.70
CA GLY A 47 10.85 -10.01 -7.89
C GLY A 47 9.40 -10.45 -7.64
N PRO A 48 9.11 -11.02 -6.46
CA PRO A 48 7.77 -11.56 -6.18
C PRO A 48 6.70 -10.47 -6.00
N TYR A 49 7.12 -9.22 -5.78
CA TYR A 49 6.20 -8.08 -5.64
C TYR A 49 6.52 -7.03 -6.68
N ASP A 50 5.54 -6.18 -7.00
CA ASP A 50 5.72 -5.09 -7.97
C ASP A 50 5.94 -3.75 -7.27
N PHE A 51 5.31 -3.53 -6.11
CA PHE A 51 5.47 -2.29 -5.35
C PHE A 51 5.68 -2.57 -3.87
N VAL A 52 6.49 -1.71 -3.26
CA VAL A 52 6.65 -1.64 -1.80
C VAL A 52 6.27 -0.22 -1.39
N ASN A 53 5.26 -0.11 -0.54
CA ASN A 53 4.78 1.18 -0.07
C ASN A 53 4.86 1.25 1.45
N ILE A 54 5.24 2.40 1.96
CA ILE A 54 5.16 2.69 3.39
C ILE A 54 4.07 3.74 3.55
N VAL A 55 3.06 3.41 4.35
CA VAL A 55 1.89 4.28 4.53
C VAL A 55 1.59 4.50 6.00
N GLU A 56 0.87 5.57 6.30
CA GLU A 56 0.28 5.82 7.61
C GLU A 56 -1.24 5.76 7.48
N ALA A 57 -1.89 5.21 8.51
CA ALA A 57 -3.33 5.13 8.58
C ALA A 57 -3.76 5.26 10.03
N PRO A 58 -5.02 5.70 10.30
CA PRO A 58 -5.46 5.84 11.70
C PRO A 58 -5.55 4.50 12.43
N ASP A 59 -5.92 3.42 11.74
CA ASP A 59 -6.10 2.11 12.35
C ASP A 59 -6.17 1.01 11.27
N ASN A 60 -6.26 -0.23 11.72
CA ASN A 60 -6.38 -1.38 10.82
C ASN A 60 -7.65 -1.32 9.98
N GLU A 61 -8.73 -0.81 10.52
CA GLU A 61 -10.00 -0.73 9.81
C GLU A 61 -9.88 0.11 8.53
N ALA A 62 -9.17 1.23 8.60
CA ALA A 62 -8.93 2.07 7.42
C ALA A 62 -8.15 1.29 6.36
N VAL A 63 -7.15 0.51 6.77
CA VAL A 63 -6.34 -0.30 5.86
C VAL A 63 -7.17 -1.43 5.24
N PHE A 64 -8.05 -2.07 6.03
CA PHE A 64 -8.98 -3.08 5.51
C PHE A 64 -9.87 -2.49 4.42
N LYS A 65 -10.48 -1.33 4.68
CA LYS A 65 -11.35 -0.67 3.70
C LYS A 65 -10.60 -0.35 2.39
N MET A 66 -9.42 0.21 2.52
CA MET A 66 -8.56 0.48 1.36
C MET A 66 -8.23 -0.79 0.58
N SER A 67 -7.80 -1.84 1.29
CA SER A 67 -7.39 -3.10 0.65
C SER A 67 -8.53 -3.76 -0.11
N VAL A 68 -9.73 -3.77 0.47
CA VAL A 68 -10.91 -4.33 -0.18
C VAL A 68 -11.31 -3.50 -1.40
N GLU A 69 -11.29 -2.18 -1.28
CA GLU A 69 -11.61 -1.28 -2.40
C GLU A 69 -10.66 -1.51 -3.57
N LEU A 70 -9.35 -1.49 -3.32
CA LEU A 70 -8.37 -1.66 -4.37
C LEU A 70 -8.36 -3.09 -4.93
N GLY A 71 -8.50 -4.09 -4.06
CA GLY A 71 -8.56 -5.49 -4.48
C GLY A 71 -9.78 -5.81 -5.33
N SER A 72 -10.91 -5.14 -5.07
CA SER A 72 -12.15 -5.37 -5.82
C SER A 72 -12.07 -4.92 -7.28
N ARG A 73 -11.10 -4.08 -7.62
CA ARG A 73 -10.92 -3.57 -8.99
C ARG A 73 -10.28 -4.60 -9.91
N GLY A 74 -9.71 -5.68 -9.37
CA GLY A 74 -9.13 -6.76 -10.17
C GLY A 74 -7.77 -6.44 -10.79
N THR A 75 -7.12 -5.34 -10.38
CA THR A 75 -5.84 -4.92 -10.95
C THR A 75 -4.65 -5.16 -10.03
N ILE A 76 -4.89 -5.36 -8.73
CA ILE A 76 -3.82 -5.43 -7.75
C ILE A 76 -4.22 -6.33 -6.57
N LYS A 77 -3.24 -7.02 -6.00
CA LYS A 77 -3.35 -7.71 -4.71
C LYS A 77 -2.39 -7.05 -3.74
N ILE A 78 -2.85 -6.81 -2.52
CA ILE A 78 -2.06 -6.10 -1.52
C ILE A 78 -1.89 -6.96 -0.27
N LEU A 79 -0.64 -7.12 0.16
CA LEU A 79 -0.32 -7.68 1.46
C LEU A 79 0.00 -6.50 2.37
N SER A 80 -0.82 -6.30 3.41
CA SER A 80 -0.67 -5.15 4.32
C SER A 80 -0.18 -5.64 5.67
N MET A 81 0.93 -5.06 6.13
CA MET A 81 1.57 -5.47 7.39
C MET A 81 1.68 -4.27 8.34
N PRO A 82 1.03 -4.35 9.53
CA PRO A 82 1.32 -3.37 10.57
C PRO A 82 2.81 -3.41 10.90
N SER A 83 3.41 -2.25 11.10
CA SER A 83 4.84 -2.17 11.34
C SER A 83 5.16 -1.15 12.43
N MET A 84 6.35 -1.28 12.99
CA MET A 84 6.94 -0.26 13.84
C MET A 84 8.42 -0.15 13.49
N THR A 85 9.01 0.99 13.80
CA THR A 85 10.45 1.16 13.60
C THR A 85 11.22 0.28 14.56
N ILE A 86 12.48 0.03 14.26
CA ILE A 86 13.35 -0.72 15.17
C ILE A 86 13.49 0.00 16.51
N ASP A 87 13.58 1.33 16.50
CA ASP A 87 13.65 2.10 17.74
C ASP A 87 12.38 1.95 18.58
N GLU A 88 11.21 1.96 17.95
CA GLU A 88 9.94 1.70 18.64
C GLU A 88 9.88 0.29 19.20
N LEU A 89 10.38 -0.71 18.47
CA LEU A 89 10.43 -2.08 18.94
C LEU A 89 11.33 -2.19 20.16
N ILE A 90 12.52 -1.60 20.10
CA ILE A 90 13.45 -1.60 21.23
C ILE A 90 12.79 -0.98 22.48
N ALA A 91 12.13 0.16 22.32
CA ALA A 91 11.43 0.80 23.43
C ALA A 91 10.31 -0.06 24.00
N THR A 92 9.58 -0.79 23.15
CA THR A 92 8.51 -1.69 23.58
C THR A 92 9.02 -2.84 24.43
N LEU A 93 10.24 -3.33 24.14
CA LEU A 93 10.82 -4.50 24.81
C LEU A 93 11.58 -4.14 26.11
N LYS A 94 11.76 -2.89 26.40
CA LYS A 94 12.43 -2.44 27.64
C LYS A 94 11.46 -2.30 28.84
#